data_b44457c012ea10a1cfa08b9b8b4ca58e
#
_entry.id   b44457c012ea10a1cfa08b9b8b4ca58e
#
_cell.length_a   1.000
_cell.length_b   1.000
_cell.length_c   1.000
_cell.angle_alpha   90.00
_cell.angle_beta   90.00
_cell.angle_gamma   90.00
#
_symmetry.space_group_name_H-M   'P 1'
#
loop_
_entity.id
_entity.type
_entity.pdbx_description
1 polymer ?
#
loop_
_entity_poly.entity_id
_entity_poly.type
_entity_poly.pdbx_seq_one_letter_code
_entity_poly.pdbx_strand_id
1 'polypeptide(L)'
;VERSRGLGDVYKRQVIVRTGQMEQRLDCGEWGGYAGGDAPGLAFDTAEWIYDKEIAAICTDTWGCEVRPNETKDAQQPWHWVVIPMIGITMGEIFYLRDLAADCSNDKVFEFFFCAPPLPITKAVGSPINPMAIK
;
A
#
# COMPACT_ATOMS: atom_id res chain seq x y z
N VAL A 1 21.55 -7.39 10.49
CA VAL A 1 20.72 -6.20 10.20
C VAL A 1 21.03 -5.18 11.29
N GLU A 2 21.81 -4.17 10.96
CA GLU A 2 22.02 -3.05 11.87
C GLU A 2 20.70 -2.32 12.10
N ARG A 3 20.24 -2.31 13.34
CA ARG A 3 19.15 -1.45 13.77
C ARG A 3 19.67 -0.01 13.76
N SER A 4 19.20 0.82 12.85
CA SER A 4 19.49 2.25 12.90
C SER A 4 18.90 2.83 14.18
N ARG A 5 19.77 3.20 15.12
CA ARG A 5 19.40 3.92 16.34
C ARG A 5 19.26 5.42 15.99
N GLY A 6 18.12 5.80 15.45
CA GLY A 6 17.74 7.19 15.25
C GLY A 6 16.40 7.44 15.91
N LEU A 7 16.34 8.39 16.82
CA LEU A 7 15.18 9.02 17.46
C LEU A 7 13.86 8.20 17.42
N GLY A 8 13.73 7.29 18.39
CA GLY A 8 12.57 6.42 18.52
C GLY A 8 12.73 5.12 17.74
N ASP A 9 12.40 4.03 18.38
CA ASP A 9 12.32 2.72 17.74
C ASP A 9 11.41 2.84 16.53
N VAL A 10 11.95 2.54 15.34
CA VAL A 10 11.18 2.57 14.08
C VAL A 10 10.32 1.30 14.02
N TYR A 11 9.53 1.11 15.04
CA TYR A 11 8.45 0.14 15.07
C TYR A 11 7.33 0.66 14.17
N LYS A 12 6.81 -0.24 13.33
CA LYS A 12 5.61 0.04 12.53
C LYS A 12 5.85 1.01 11.39
N ARG A 13 6.75 0.66 10.49
CA ARG A 13 6.92 1.37 9.21
C ARG A 13 5.70 1.18 8.33
N GLN A 14 5.32 2.22 7.62
CA GLN A 14 4.44 2.11 6.48
C GLN A 14 5.28 1.73 5.26
N VAL A 15 4.74 0.87 4.41
CA VAL A 15 5.37 0.48 3.15
C VAL A 15 4.49 0.92 2.00
N ILE A 16 5.06 1.67 1.07
CA ILE A 16 4.36 2.14 -0.13
C ILE A 16 4.93 1.40 -1.33
N VAL A 17 4.07 0.71 -2.05
CA VAL A 17 4.43 -0.10 -3.22
C VAL A 17 3.84 0.51 -4.48
N ARG A 18 4.71 0.92 -5.39
CA ARG A 18 4.33 1.44 -6.70
C ARG A 18 4.35 0.32 -7.73
N THR A 19 3.21 -0.02 -8.28
CA THR A 19 3.07 -1.02 -9.35
C THR A 19 3.09 -0.38 -10.75
N GLY A 20 2.68 0.88 -10.84
CA GLY A 20 2.51 1.61 -12.10
C GLY A 20 1.13 1.47 -12.73
N GLN A 21 0.21 0.69 -12.15
CA GLN A 21 -1.10 0.46 -12.75
C GLN A 21 -1.91 1.76 -12.87
N MET A 22 -1.94 2.58 -11.83
CA MET A 22 -2.64 3.87 -11.88
C MET A 22 -2.08 4.77 -12.97
N GLU A 23 -0.76 4.87 -13.05
CA GLU A 23 -0.10 5.71 -14.06
C GLU A 23 -0.43 5.26 -15.47
N GLN A 24 -0.42 3.95 -15.71
CA GLN A 24 -0.82 3.38 -17.00
C GLN A 24 -2.25 3.81 -17.38
N ARG A 25 -3.18 3.79 -16.42
CA ARG A 25 -4.56 4.20 -16.65
C ARG A 25 -4.70 5.69 -16.92
N LEU A 26 -3.97 6.51 -16.18
CA LEU A 26 -3.92 7.95 -16.40
C LEU A 26 -3.36 8.29 -17.79
N ASP A 27 -2.29 7.63 -18.20
CA ASP A 27 -1.65 7.86 -19.49
C ASP A 27 -2.53 7.39 -20.67
N CYS A 28 -3.28 6.31 -20.50
CA CYS A 28 -4.27 5.83 -21.48
C CYS A 28 -5.55 6.69 -21.51
N GLY A 29 -5.83 7.45 -20.47
CA GLY A 29 -7.06 8.23 -20.33
C GLY A 29 -8.32 7.40 -20.07
N GLU A 30 -8.17 6.10 -19.74
CA GLU A 30 -9.27 5.17 -19.55
C GLU A 30 -9.14 4.40 -18.24
N TRP A 31 -10.19 4.40 -17.43
CA TRP A 31 -10.26 3.66 -16.18
C TRP A 31 -10.87 2.26 -16.29
N GLY A 32 -11.30 1.86 -17.49
CA GLY A 32 -11.92 0.57 -17.71
C GLY A 32 -11.10 -0.61 -17.17
N GLY A 33 -11.72 -1.45 -16.34
CA GLY A 33 -11.06 -2.60 -15.72
C GLY A 33 -10.04 -2.29 -14.63
N TYR A 34 -9.89 -1.02 -14.20
CA TYR A 34 -9.02 -0.69 -13.06
C TYR A 34 -9.61 -1.24 -11.76
N ALA A 35 -10.81 -0.79 -11.39
CA ALA A 35 -11.49 -1.30 -10.21
C ALA A 35 -12.17 -2.66 -10.50
N GLY A 36 -11.83 -3.67 -9.71
CA GLY A 36 -12.41 -5.02 -9.82
C GLY A 36 -11.79 -5.93 -10.88
N GLY A 37 -10.90 -5.42 -11.73
CA GLY A 37 -10.20 -6.20 -12.74
C GLY A 37 -8.89 -6.81 -12.25
N ASP A 38 -8.16 -7.40 -13.19
CA ASP A 38 -6.80 -7.89 -12.95
C ASP A 38 -5.88 -6.74 -12.57
N ALA A 39 -5.03 -6.97 -11.59
CA ALA A 39 -4.13 -5.96 -11.06
C ALA A 39 -2.82 -6.57 -10.56
N PRO A 40 -1.69 -5.93 -10.80
CA PRO A 40 -0.47 -6.27 -10.09
C PRO A 40 -0.67 -5.97 -8.60
N GLY A 41 0.01 -6.71 -7.73
CA GLY A 41 -0.16 -6.53 -6.30
C GLY A 41 0.68 -7.48 -5.48
N LEU A 42 0.44 -7.48 -4.17
CA LEU A 42 1.17 -8.32 -3.23
C LEU A 42 0.66 -9.76 -3.30
N ALA A 43 1.59 -10.69 -3.38
CA ALA A 43 1.33 -12.12 -3.33
C ALA A 43 0.98 -12.56 -1.90
N PHE A 44 0.32 -13.68 -1.75
CA PHE A 44 -0.18 -14.16 -0.46
C PHE A 44 0.94 -14.39 0.57
N ASP A 45 2.09 -14.90 0.13
CA ASP A 45 3.26 -15.16 0.97
C ASP A 45 3.87 -13.88 1.59
N THR A 46 3.59 -12.72 1.02
CA THR A 46 4.04 -11.44 1.60
C THR A 46 3.41 -11.14 2.97
N ALA A 47 2.32 -11.82 3.33
CA ALA A 47 1.68 -11.66 4.63
C ALA A 47 2.62 -12.08 5.79
N GLU A 48 3.40 -13.13 5.62
CA GLU A 48 4.42 -13.55 6.58
C GLU A 48 5.48 -12.47 6.77
N TRP A 49 6.00 -11.93 5.66
CA TRP A 49 6.97 -10.84 5.72
C TRP A 49 6.42 -9.59 6.42
N ILE A 50 5.15 -9.23 6.15
CA ILE A 50 4.47 -8.09 6.81
C ILE A 50 4.43 -8.30 8.32
N TYR A 51 4.06 -9.50 8.76
CA TYR A 51 4.02 -9.86 10.16
C TYR A 51 5.40 -9.81 10.81
N ASP A 52 6.40 -10.46 10.21
CA ASP A 52 7.76 -10.53 10.74
C ASP A 52 8.46 -9.17 10.82
N LYS A 53 8.12 -8.25 9.91
CA LYS A 53 8.67 -6.89 9.88
C LYS A 53 7.86 -5.89 10.70
N GLU A 54 6.80 -6.34 11.35
CA GLU A 54 5.92 -5.49 12.15
C GLU A 54 5.44 -4.25 11.34
N ILE A 55 5.06 -4.45 10.08
CA ILE A 55 4.57 -3.39 9.21
C ILE A 55 3.23 -2.88 9.75
N ALA A 56 3.07 -1.57 9.83
CA ALA A 56 1.85 -0.94 10.33
C ALA A 56 0.82 -0.67 9.24
N ALA A 57 1.28 -0.38 8.03
CA ALA A 57 0.42 -0.10 6.89
C ALA A 57 1.08 -0.47 5.57
N ILE A 58 0.28 -0.92 4.63
CA ILE A 58 0.65 -1.12 3.22
C ILE A 58 -0.19 -0.18 2.37
N CYS A 59 0.46 0.53 1.46
CA CYS A 59 -0.21 1.42 0.52
C CYS A 59 0.24 1.10 -0.90
N THR A 60 -0.69 1.08 -1.85
CA THR A 60 -0.40 0.81 -3.27
C THR A 60 -1.13 1.77 -4.19
N ASP A 61 -0.70 1.82 -5.44
CA ASP A 61 -1.37 2.50 -6.54
C ASP A 61 -2.40 1.64 -7.27
N THR A 62 -2.73 0.47 -6.71
CA THR A 62 -3.78 -0.41 -7.23
C THR A 62 -5.06 -0.30 -6.43
N TRP A 63 -6.16 -0.82 -6.98
CA TRP A 63 -7.48 -0.75 -6.35
C TRP A 63 -7.67 -1.73 -5.19
N GLY A 64 -6.78 -2.69 -4.98
CA GLY A 64 -6.98 -3.73 -3.99
C GLY A 64 -5.70 -4.32 -3.41
N CYS A 65 -4.57 -3.63 -3.42
CA CYS A 65 -3.27 -4.03 -2.86
C CYS A 65 -2.77 -5.42 -3.26
N GLU A 66 -3.59 -6.47 -3.15
CA GLU A 66 -3.17 -7.84 -3.49
C GLU A 66 -3.28 -8.14 -4.99
N VAL A 67 -2.50 -9.10 -5.45
CA VAL A 67 -2.49 -9.53 -6.84
C VAL A 67 -3.85 -10.07 -7.31
N ARG A 68 -4.23 -9.71 -8.53
CA ARG A 68 -5.43 -10.23 -9.20
C ARG A 68 -5.08 -10.68 -10.62
N PRO A 69 -5.54 -11.88 -11.07
CA PRO A 69 -6.37 -12.86 -10.35
C PRO A 69 -5.71 -13.33 -9.03
N ASN A 70 -6.51 -13.69 -8.04
CA ASN A 70 -5.98 -14.25 -6.81
C ASN A 70 -5.24 -15.57 -7.08
N GLU A 71 -4.22 -15.87 -6.29
CA GLU A 71 -3.38 -17.06 -6.42
C GLU A 71 -4.13 -18.37 -6.14
N THR A 72 -5.29 -18.30 -5.49
CA THR A 72 -6.21 -19.42 -5.28
C THR A 72 -7.58 -19.13 -5.84
N LYS A 73 -8.29 -20.19 -6.25
CA LYS A 73 -9.69 -20.10 -6.68
C LYS A 73 -10.68 -20.32 -5.53
N ASP A 74 -10.18 -20.78 -4.39
CA ASP A 74 -11.01 -21.19 -3.26
C ASP A 74 -11.40 -20.00 -2.35
N ALA A 75 -10.74 -18.87 -2.50
CA ALA A 75 -11.02 -17.66 -1.73
C ALA A 75 -10.86 -16.40 -2.58
N GLN A 76 -11.72 -15.42 -2.33
CA GLN A 76 -11.57 -14.08 -2.87
C GLN A 76 -10.78 -13.22 -1.88
N GLN A 77 -9.76 -12.55 -2.38
CA GLN A 77 -8.91 -11.64 -1.61
C GLN A 77 -8.33 -12.30 -0.33
N PRO A 78 -7.70 -13.48 -0.42
CA PRO A 78 -7.23 -14.21 0.76
C PRO A 78 -6.18 -13.42 1.55
N TRP A 79 -5.37 -12.62 0.89
CA TRP A 79 -4.37 -11.77 1.53
C TRP A 79 -5.04 -10.71 2.43
N HIS A 80 -6.12 -10.07 1.99
CA HIS A 80 -6.90 -9.12 2.80
C HIS A 80 -7.40 -9.75 4.10
N TRP A 81 -7.90 -10.98 4.03
CA TRP A 81 -8.41 -11.70 5.20
C TRP A 81 -7.33 -12.00 6.24
N VAL A 82 -6.10 -12.14 5.80
CA VAL A 82 -4.98 -12.35 6.72
C VAL A 82 -4.48 -11.02 7.27
N VAL A 83 -4.18 -10.06 6.41
CA VAL A 83 -3.45 -8.87 6.85
C VAL A 83 -4.31 -7.87 7.62
N ILE A 84 -5.60 -7.72 7.29
CA ILE A 84 -6.48 -6.79 7.98
C ILE A 84 -6.95 -7.35 9.33
N PRO A 85 -7.74 -8.43 9.41
CA PRO A 85 -8.30 -8.86 10.69
C PRO A 85 -7.33 -9.68 11.55
N MET A 86 -6.36 -10.40 10.97
CA MET A 86 -5.47 -11.28 11.74
C MET A 86 -4.17 -10.60 12.11
N ILE A 87 -3.55 -9.84 11.22
CA ILE A 87 -2.31 -9.10 11.49
C ILE A 87 -2.61 -7.70 12.03
N GLY A 88 -3.72 -7.08 11.60
CA GLY A 88 -4.17 -5.78 12.09
C GLY A 88 -3.50 -4.60 11.42
N ILE A 89 -3.12 -4.73 10.15
CA ILE A 89 -2.53 -3.61 9.38
C ILE A 89 -3.61 -2.67 8.84
N THR A 90 -3.19 -1.45 8.57
CA THR A 90 -3.98 -0.48 7.80
C THR A 90 -3.60 -0.59 6.32
N MET A 91 -4.61 -0.50 5.44
CA MET A 91 -4.37 -0.50 4.00
C MET A 91 -4.71 0.85 3.38
N GLY A 92 -3.87 1.26 2.42
CA GLY A 92 -4.11 2.40 1.54
C GLY A 92 -4.11 1.94 0.09
N GLU A 93 -5.11 2.36 -0.66
CA GLU A 93 -5.32 1.94 -2.05
C GLU A 93 -5.45 3.17 -2.94
N ILE A 94 -5.20 2.97 -4.24
CA ILE A 94 -5.44 4.01 -5.26
C ILE A 94 -4.56 5.26 -5.04
N PHE A 95 -3.31 5.07 -4.61
CA PHE A 95 -2.39 6.17 -4.40
C PHE A 95 -1.77 6.64 -5.72
N TYR A 96 -1.70 7.95 -5.93
CA TYR A 96 -0.90 8.52 -7.00
C TYR A 96 0.57 8.62 -6.55
N LEU A 97 1.43 7.82 -7.16
CA LEU A 97 2.82 7.65 -6.69
C LEU A 97 3.88 8.14 -7.68
N ARG A 98 3.49 8.66 -8.85
CA ARG A 98 4.43 9.06 -9.92
C ARG A 98 5.46 10.08 -9.44
N ASP A 99 5.00 11.16 -8.83
CA ASP A 99 5.86 12.28 -8.44
C ASP A 99 6.79 11.89 -7.28
N LEU A 100 6.26 11.17 -6.29
CA LEU A 100 7.04 10.64 -5.19
C LEU A 100 8.12 9.66 -5.68
N ALA A 101 7.77 8.78 -6.61
CA ALA A 101 8.73 7.84 -7.18
C ALA A 101 9.83 8.53 -7.98
N ALA A 102 9.48 9.58 -8.74
CA ALA A 102 10.45 10.39 -9.46
C ALA A 102 11.42 11.10 -8.51
N ASP A 103 10.90 11.71 -7.45
CA ASP A 103 11.71 12.38 -6.43
C ASP A 103 12.66 11.41 -5.71
N CYS A 104 12.14 10.29 -5.22
CA CYS A 104 12.96 9.24 -4.59
C CYS A 104 14.01 8.65 -5.54
N SER A 105 13.68 8.53 -6.83
CA SER A 105 14.63 8.06 -7.84
C SER A 105 15.74 9.06 -8.11
N ASN A 106 15.45 10.36 -8.00
CA ASN A 106 16.41 11.43 -8.23
C ASN A 106 17.45 11.53 -7.12
N ASP A 107 17.02 11.56 -5.87
CA ASP A 107 17.91 11.74 -4.71
C ASP A 107 18.35 10.42 -4.06
N LYS A 108 17.78 9.28 -4.47
CA LYS A 108 18.02 7.94 -3.92
C LYS A 108 17.62 7.78 -2.44
N VAL A 109 16.75 8.67 -1.95
CA VAL A 109 16.19 8.61 -0.60
C VAL A 109 14.75 8.09 -0.68
N PHE A 110 14.52 6.91 -0.13
CA PHE A 110 13.23 6.22 -0.15
C PHE A 110 12.53 6.23 1.22
N GLU A 111 13.07 6.98 2.16
CA GLU A 111 12.49 7.20 3.48
C GLU A 111 12.01 8.65 3.61
N PHE A 112 10.80 8.83 4.15
CA PHE A 112 10.18 10.14 4.30
C PHE A 112 9.16 10.11 5.44
N PHE A 113 8.78 11.27 5.92
CA PHE A 113 7.65 11.38 6.84
C PHE A 113 6.35 11.19 6.05
N PHE A 114 5.55 10.21 6.48
CA PHE A 114 4.27 9.90 5.83
C PHE A 114 3.10 10.24 6.75
N CYS A 115 2.12 10.94 6.22
CA CYS A 115 0.90 11.32 6.92
C CYS A 115 -0.31 11.08 6.02
N ALA A 116 -1.27 10.31 6.49
CA ALA A 116 -2.48 9.96 5.76
C ALA A 116 -3.69 9.86 6.71
N PRO A 117 -4.12 10.98 7.31
CA PRO A 117 -5.19 10.97 8.31
C PRO A 117 -6.52 10.58 7.67
N PRO A 118 -7.26 9.61 8.24
CA PRO A 118 -8.59 9.27 7.78
C PRO A 118 -9.61 10.35 8.19
N LEU A 119 -10.70 10.46 7.45
CA LEU A 119 -11.83 11.26 7.86
C LEU A 119 -12.55 10.59 9.04
N PRO A 120 -12.97 11.36 10.07
CA PRO A 120 -13.64 10.82 11.25
C PRO A 120 -15.13 10.49 10.98
N ILE A 121 -15.36 9.54 10.09
CA ILE A 121 -16.72 9.12 9.72
C ILE A 121 -17.20 8.05 10.70
N THR A 122 -18.22 8.35 11.46
CA THR A 122 -18.77 7.43 12.48
C THR A 122 -19.21 6.10 11.86
N LYS A 123 -18.71 4.99 12.42
CA LYS A 123 -18.98 3.60 11.98
C LYS A 123 -18.43 3.24 10.59
N ALA A 124 -17.64 4.09 9.97
CA ALA A 124 -16.96 3.72 8.73
C ALA A 124 -15.76 2.81 9.03
N VAL A 125 -15.53 1.84 8.17
CA VAL A 125 -14.36 0.95 8.19
C VAL A 125 -13.20 1.49 7.35
N GLY A 126 -13.44 2.54 6.58
CA GLY A 126 -12.47 3.26 5.76
C GLY A 126 -12.98 4.62 5.36
N SER A 127 -12.13 5.43 4.79
CA SER A 127 -12.47 6.77 4.29
C SER A 127 -11.56 7.17 3.13
N PRO A 128 -11.98 8.13 2.30
CA PRO A 128 -11.03 8.85 1.47
C PRO A 128 -9.96 9.51 2.35
N ILE A 129 -8.73 9.54 1.85
CA ILE A 129 -7.60 10.18 2.50
C ILE A 129 -6.85 11.05 1.49
N ASN A 130 -6.08 12.01 1.99
CA ASN A 130 -5.15 12.80 1.19
C ASN A 130 -3.72 12.56 1.72
N PRO A 131 -3.05 11.51 1.26
CA PRO A 131 -1.74 11.14 1.78
C PRO A 131 -0.68 12.17 1.38
N MET A 132 0.24 12.42 2.30
CA MET A 132 1.37 13.32 2.10
C MET A 132 2.67 12.60 2.44
N ALA A 133 3.66 12.74 1.56
CA ALA A 133 5.05 12.37 1.80
C ALA A 133 5.88 13.65 1.93
N ILE A 134 6.60 13.80 3.02
CA ILE A 134 7.40 14.99 3.32
C ILE A 134 8.86 14.56 3.44
N LYS A 135 9.72 15.13 2.60
CA LYS A 135 11.17 14.89 2.55
C LYS A 135 11.92 16.15 2.89
#